data_61eb667791ccc78400df2d778f4ded86
#
_entry.id   61eb667791ccc78400df2d778f4ded86
#
_cell.length_a   1.000
_cell.length_b   1.000
_cell.length_c   1.000
_cell.angle_alpha   90.00
_cell.angle_beta   90.00
_cell.angle_gamma   90.00
#
_symmetry.space_group_name_H-M   'P 1'
#
loop_
_entity.id
_entity.type
_entity.pdbx_description
1 polymer ?
#
loop_
_entity_poly.entity_id
_entity_poly.type
_entity_poly.pdbx_seq_one_letter_code
_entity_poly.pdbx_strand_id
1 'polypeptide(L)'
;ELIGISALLIHAAKIDELYSEKEKKIILNFIENNLDDKKLKTKILVQAEKLEENSNQLLNYTKIIKDSPNKIKSEIVEQLWKILISDNNVDLYESNLMRRICGLIYFSDKESGEIKMRLLKSK
;
A
#
# COMPACT_ATOMS: atom_id res chain seq x y z
N GLU A 1 12.71 -0.77 -6.04
CA GLU A 1 11.30 -1.03 -6.38
C GLU A 1 10.47 -1.38 -5.13
N LEU A 2 10.94 -2.33 -4.32
CA LEU A 2 10.26 -2.67 -3.07
C LEU A 2 10.19 -1.47 -2.12
N ILE A 3 11.22 -0.65 -2.07
CA ILE A 3 11.25 0.57 -1.27
C ILE A 3 10.16 1.54 -1.72
N GLY A 4 10.00 1.73 -3.03
CA GLY A 4 8.97 2.61 -3.58
C GLY A 4 7.57 2.12 -3.28
N ILE A 5 7.32 0.82 -3.41
CA ILE A 5 6.02 0.21 -3.08
C ILE A 5 5.73 0.38 -1.59
N SER A 6 6.74 0.12 -0.75
CA SER A 6 6.59 0.26 0.70
C SER A 6 6.31 1.71 1.10
N ALA A 7 6.95 2.67 0.41
CA ALA A 7 6.68 4.09 0.65
C ALA A 7 5.23 4.45 0.32
N LEU A 8 4.67 3.87 -0.74
CA LEU A 8 3.25 4.08 -1.07
C LEU A 8 2.35 3.53 0.04
N LEU A 9 2.66 2.35 0.58
CA LEU A 9 1.90 1.77 1.67
C LEU A 9 1.95 2.65 2.92
N ILE A 10 3.12 3.19 3.23
CA ILE A 10 3.28 4.11 4.36
C ILE A 10 2.46 5.38 4.14
N HIS A 11 2.48 5.91 2.92
CA HIS A 11 1.71 7.11 2.59
C HIS A 11 0.21 6.88 2.82
N ALA A 12 -0.30 5.73 2.41
CA ALA A 12 -1.69 5.36 2.64
C ALA A 12 -2.00 5.24 4.14
N ALA A 13 -1.07 4.69 4.91
CA ALA A 13 -1.24 4.55 6.35
C ALA A 13 -1.28 5.89 7.08
N LYS A 14 -0.59 6.90 6.55
CA LYS A 14 -0.53 8.24 7.16
C LYS A 14 -1.73 9.12 6.83
N ILE A 15 -2.64 8.65 6.02
CA ILE A 15 -3.81 9.44 5.60
C ILE A 15 -4.64 9.90 6.79
N ASP A 16 -4.76 9.08 7.82
CA ASP A 16 -5.49 9.40 9.05
C ASP A 16 -4.62 10.09 10.09
N GLU A 17 -3.42 10.50 9.71
CA GLU A 17 -2.42 11.06 10.60
C GLU A 17 -1.96 10.08 11.67
N LEU A 18 -2.35 8.81 11.54
CA LEU A 18 -2.01 7.75 12.48
C LEU A 18 -1.31 6.59 11.76
N TYR A 19 0.00 6.65 11.72
CA TYR A 19 0.81 5.53 11.24
C TYR A 19 0.98 4.58 12.43
N SER A 20 -0.03 3.74 12.66
CA SER A 20 -0.12 2.89 13.83
C SER A 20 0.82 1.69 13.77
N GLU A 21 1.05 1.07 14.93
CA GLU A 21 1.86 -0.16 15.00
C GLU A 21 1.22 -1.29 14.20
N LYS A 22 -0.12 -1.35 14.19
CA LYS A 22 -0.85 -2.35 13.41
C LYS A 22 -0.59 -2.20 11.92
N GLU A 23 -0.64 -0.98 11.41
CA GLU A 23 -0.35 -0.68 10.01
C GLU A 23 1.10 -0.95 9.68
N LYS A 24 2.02 -0.56 10.55
CA LYS A 24 3.45 -0.82 10.39
C LYS A 24 3.72 -2.32 10.28
N LYS A 25 3.02 -3.12 11.08
CA LYS A 25 3.15 -4.57 11.06
C LYS A 25 2.70 -5.17 9.72
N ILE A 26 1.60 -4.65 9.16
CA ILE A 26 1.12 -5.08 7.85
C ILE A 26 2.20 -4.82 6.79
N ILE A 27 2.79 -3.62 6.83
CA ILE A 27 3.84 -3.24 5.88
C ILE A 27 5.09 -4.10 6.05
N LEU A 28 5.51 -4.36 7.29
CA LEU A 28 6.66 -5.22 7.55
C LEU A 28 6.44 -6.63 7.03
N ASN A 29 5.23 -7.19 7.20
CA ASN A 29 4.90 -8.51 6.67
C ASN A 29 4.97 -8.53 5.14
N PHE A 30 4.48 -7.47 4.49
CA PHE A 30 4.57 -7.36 3.05
C PHE A 30 6.03 -7.33 2.59
N ILE A 31 6.87 -6.53 3.26
CA ILE A 31 8.30 -6.43 2.92
C ILE A 31 8.96 -7.80 3.10
N GLU A 32 8.71 -8.46 4.22
CA GLU A 32 9.29 -9.76 4.53
C GLU A 32 8.94 -10.81 3.48
N ASN A 33 7.68 -10.81 3.03
CA ASN A 33 7.22 -11.77 2.03
C ASN A 33 7.84 -11.54 0.64
N ASN A 34 8.43 -10.38 0.42
CA ASN A 34 9.03 -10.02 -0.87
C ASN A 34 10.54 -9.89 -0.81
N LEU A 35 11.18 -10.35 0.26
CA LEU A 35 12.62 -10.34 0.43
C LEU A 35 13.17 -11.76 0.54
N ASP A 36 14.29 -12.00 -0.15
CA ASP A 36 15.04 -13.26 0.00
C ASP A 36 15.79 -13.26 1.34
N ASP A 37 16.40 -12.15 1.71
CA ASP A 37 17.10 -12.01 2.99
C ASP A 37 16.23 -11.20 3.95
N LYS A 38 15.53 -11.90 4.83
CA LYS A 38 14.58 -11.30 5.77
C LYS A 38 15.25 -10.41 6.83
N LYS A 39 16.57 -10.49 6.95
CA LYS A 39 17.31 -9.61 7.86
C LYS A 39 17.30 -8.17 7.41
N LEU A 40 17.01 -7.92 6.12
CA LEU A 40 16.98 -6.57 5.55
C LEU A 40 15.63 -5.86 5.71
N LYS A 41 14.63 -6.53 6.28
CA LYS A 41 13.26 -5.96 6.31
C LYS A 41 13.19 -4.62 7.03
N THR A 42 13.84 -4.48 8.17
CA THR A 42 13.82 -3.23 8.94
C THR A 42 14.54 -2.13 8.17
N LYS A 43 15.65 -2.45 7.51
CA LYS A 43 16.39 -1.50 6.69
C LYS A 43 15.55 -0.98 5.54
N ILE A 44 14.82 -1.88 4.86
CA ILE A 44 13.91 -1.51 3.77
C ILE A 44 12.81 -0.58 4.30
N LEU A 45 12.22 -0.91 5.46
CA LEU A 45 11.18 -0.07 6.05
C LEU A 45 11.70 1.33 6.36
N VAL A 46 12.88 1.44 6.95
CA VAL A 46 13.47 2.74 7.30
C VAL A 46 13.71 3.57 6.03
N GLN A 47 14.23 2.94 4.98
CA GLN A 47 14.45 3.62 3.70
C GLN A 47 13.14 4.07 3.07
N ALA A 48 12.09 3.24 3.17
CA ALA A 48 10.77 3.59 2.65
C ALA A 48 10.15 4.76 3.43
N GLU A 49 10.32 4.77 4.75
CA GLU A 49 9.84 5.88 5.59
C GLU A 49 10.51 7.19 5.19
N LYS A 50 11.82 7.16 4.93
CA LYS A 50 12.55 8.36 4.50
C LYS A 50 12.09 8.83 3.13
N LEU A 51 11.87 7.90 2.21
CA LEU A 51 11.39 8.25 0.87
C LEU A 51 10.02 8.91 0.94
N GLU A 52 9.12 8.37 1.76
CA GLU A 52 7.78 8.91 1.92
C GLU A 52 7.81 10.32 2.51
N GLU A 53 8.65 10.55 3.52
CA GLU A 53 8.79 11.86 4.15
C GLU A 53 9.31 12.92 3.17
N ASN A 54 10.15 12.52 2.22
CA ASN A 54 10.79 13.44 1.28
C ASN A 54 10.01 13.60 -0.03
N SER A 55 8.87 12.93 -0.17
CA SER A 55 8.07 12.99 -1.39
C SER A 55 6.68 13.52 -1.11
N ASN A 56 6.20 14.44 -1.95
CA ASN A 56 4.90 15.07 -1.78
C ASN A 56 3.86 14.62 -2.81
N GLN A 57 4.25 13.76 -3.75
CA GLN A 57 3.37 13.36 -4.85
C GLN A 57 3.25 11.84 -4.95
N LEU A 58 2.01 11.37 -5.06
CA LEU A 58 1.73 9.95 -5.31
C LEU A 58 2.46 9.41 -6.52
N LEU A 59 2.59 10.24 -7.55
CA LEU A 59 3.23 9.83 -8.80
C LEU A 59 4.66 9.32 -8.58
N ASN A 60 5.35 9.83 -7.56
CA ASN A 60 6.70 9.38 -7.23
C ASN A 60 6.75 7.90 -6.85
N TYR A 61 5.65 7.36 -6.35
CA TYR A 61 5.57 5.96 -5.94
C TYR A 61 4.91 5.08 -6.99
N THR A 62 3.93 5.62 -7.70
CA THR A 62 3.05 4.83 -8.57
C THR A 62 3.65 4.59 -9.96
N LYS A 63 4.57 5.43 -10.41
CA LYS A 63 5.07 5.31 -11.78
C LYS A 63 5.85 4.01 -12.02
N ILE A 64 6.48 3.45 -10.98
CA ILE A 64 7.16 2.16 -11.09
C ILE A 64 6.14 1.03 -11.19
N ILE A 65 5.06 1.14 -10.42
CA ILE A 65 4.01 0.11 -10.34
C ILE A 65 3.21 0.04 -11.64
N LYS A 66 3.04 1.17 -12.30
CA LYS A 66 2.24 1.29 -13.52
C LYS A 66 2.60 0.25 -14.58
N ASP A 67 3.89 -0.05 -14.73
CA ASP A 67 4.39 -0.97 -15.74
C ASP A 67 4.55 -2.41 -15.24
N SER A 68 4.16 -2.68 -13.99
CA SER A 68 4.25 -4.02 -13.42
C SER A 68 3.12 -4.92 -13.90
N PRO A 69 3.32 -6.26 -13.86
CA PRO A 69 2.24 -7.20 -14.21
C PRO A 69 1.02 -7.03 -13.30
N ASN A 70 -0.15 -7.35 -13.82
CA ASN A 70 -1.41 -7.18 -13.09
C ASN A 70 -1.43 -7.96 -11.77
N LYS A 71 -0.76 -9.11 -11.72
CA LYS A 71 -0.67 -9.90 -10.50
C LYS A 71 0.01 -9.12 -9.37
N ILE A 72 1.08 -8.40 -9.69
CA ILE A 72 1.80 -7.58 -8.71
C ILE A 72 0.95 -6.40 -8.29
N LYS A 73 0.27 -5.75 -9.25
CA LYS A 73 -0.64 -4.65 -8.94
C LYS A 73 -1.75 -5.10 -8.01
N SER A 74 -2.30 -6.29 -8.25
CA SER A 74 -3.35 -6.87 -7.40
C SER A 74 -2.86 -7.08 -5.97
N GLU A 75 -1.65 -7.59 -5.79
CA GLU A 75 -1.06 -7.78 -4.47
C GLU A 75 -0.88 -6.45 -3.74
N ILE A 76 -0.42 -5.42 -4.45
CA ILE A 76 -0.21 -4.09 -3.87
C ILE A 76 -1.56 -3.49 -3.45
N VAL A 77 -2.57 -3.59 -4.30
CA VAL A 77 -3.91 -3.07 -3.98
C VAL A 77 -4.49 -3.81 -2.77
N GLU A 78 -4.26 -5.12 -2.67
CA GLU A 78 -4.71 -5.88 -1.52
C GLU A 78 -4.07 -5.36 -0.23
N GLN A 79 -2.77 -5.08 -0.24
CA GLN A 79 -2.09 -4.54 0.93
C GLN A 79 -2.59 -3.15 1.29
N LEU A 80 -2.83 -2.32 0.29
CA LEU A 80 -3.40 -0.98 0.51
C LEU A 80 -4.76 -1.07 1.20
N TRP A 81 -5.65 -1.95 0.73
CA TRP A 81 -6.95 -2.14 1.37
C TRP A 81 -6.81 -2.69 2.78
N LYS A 82 -5.87 -3.61 3.03
CA LYS A 82 -5.62 -4.11 4.39
C LYS A 82 -5.28 -2.98 5.35
N ILE A 83 -4.44 -2.06 4.90
CA ILE A 83 -4.03 -0.91 5.71
C ILE A 83 -5.23 0.00 5.97
N LEU A 84 -5.99 0.34 4.94
CA LEU A 84 -7.12 1.24 5.06
C LEU A 84 -8.27 0.65 5.88
N ILE A 85 -8.45 -0.66 5.84
CA ILE A 85 -9.50 -1.36 6.58
C ILE A 85 -9.07 -1.66 8.03
N SER A 86 -7.79 -1.54 8.34
CA SER A 86 -7.24 -2.00 9.62
C SER A 86 -7.89 -1.35 10.84
N ASP A 87 -8.42 -0.15 10.70
CA ASP A 87 -9.12 0.56 11.78
C ASP A 87 -10.65 0.34 11.75
N ASN A 88 -11.13 -0.53 10.87
CA ASN A 88 -12.54 -0.88 10.67
C ASN A 88 -13.40 0.28 10.16
N ASN A 89 -12.78 1.33 9.62
CA ASN A 89 -13.50 2.53 9.24
C ASN A 89 -12.98 3.09 7.92
N VAL A 90 -13.56 2.61 6.81
CA VAL A 90 -13.20 3.10 5.47
C VAL A 90 -14.15 4.23 5.11
N ASP A 91 -13.67 5.45 5.11
CA ASP A 91 -14.48 6.61 4.77
C ASP A 91 -14.36 6.96 3.28
N LEU A 92 -15.09 8.00 2.87
CA LEU A 92 -15.12 8.44 1.48
C LEU A 92 -13.73 8.89 1.00
N TYR A 93 -12.97 9.53 1.88
CA TYR A 93 -11.64 10.02 1.56
C TYR A 93 -10.69 8.87 1.20
N GLU A 94 -10.72 7.80 1.98
CA GLU A 94 -9.89 6.63 1.75
C GLU A 94 -10.30 5.90 0.47
N SER A 95 -11.60 5.81 0.20
CA SER A 95 -12.10 5.22 -1.04
C SER A 95 -11.68 6.04 -2.27
N ASN A 96 -11.69 7.36 -2.16
CA ASN A 96 -11.23 8.25 -3.23
C ASN A 96 -9.73 8.12 -3.46
N LEU A 97 -8.96 7.95 -2.40
CA LEU A 97 -7.52 7.70 -2.52
C LEU A 97 -7.25 6.42 -3.32
N MET A 98 -7.97 5.34 -2.99
CA MET A 98 -7.79 4.07 -3.70
C MET A 98 -8.15 4.21 -5.18
N ARG A 99 -9.23 4.92 -5.48
CA ARG A 99 -9.62 5.16 -6.87
C ARG A 99 -8.54 5.93 -7.63
N ARG A 100 -7.96 6.93 -6.99
CA ARG A 100 -6.87 7.71 -7.57
C ARG A 100 -5.62 6.86 -7.81
N ILE A 101 -5.23 6.05 -6.83
CA ILE A 101 -4.08 5.16 -6.96
C ILE A 101 -4.30 4.16 -8.08
N CYS A 102 -5.47 3.53 -8.13
CA CYS A 102 -5.79 2.56 -9.18
C CYS A 102 -5.72 3.19 -10.57
N GLY A 103 -6.18 4.44 -10.71
CA GLY A 103 -6.06 5.17 -11.96
C GLY A 103 -4.61 5.39 -12.38
N LEU A 104 -3.76 5.74 -11.41
CA LEU A 104 -2.35 6.01 -11.67
C LEU A 104 -1.55 4.76 -12.05
N ILE A 105 -1.91 3.61 -11.51
CA ILE A 105 -1.20 2.35 -11.80
C ILE A 105 -1.90 1.51 -12.88
N TYR A 106 -2.99 2.03 -13.46
CA TYR A 106 -3.78 1.34 -14.49
C TYR A 106 -4.33 0.00 -13.98
N PHE A 107 -4.93 0.03 -12.79
CA PHE A 107 -5.60 -1.13 -12.21
C PHE A 107 -7.10 -0.90 -12.18
N SER A 108 -7.88 -1.93 -12.51
CA SER A 108 -9.33 -1.82 -12.61
C SER A 108 -10.01 -1.51 -11.27
N ASP A 109 -10.90 -0.51 -11.26
CA ASP A 109 -11.70 -0.20 -10.06
C ASP A 109 -12.61 -1.38 -9.68
N LYS A 110 -13.05 -2.15 -10.66
CA LYS A 110 -13.86 -3.34 -10.42
C LYS A 110 -13.07 -4.39 -9.63
N GLU A 111 -11.85 -4.69 -10.08
CA GLU A 111 -10.99 -5.63 -9.38
C GLU A 111 -10.63 -5.13 -7.99
N SER A 112 -10.37 -3.83 -7.85
CA SER A 112 -10.10 -3.22 -6.56
C SER A 112 -11.27 -3.41 -5.60
N GLY A 113 -12.50 -3.16 -6.07
CA GLY A 113 -13.70 -3.35 -5.27
C GLY A 113 -13.90 -4.80 -4.84
N GLU A 114 -13.59 -5.75 -5.73
CA GLU A 114 -13.67 -7.17 -5.41
C GLU A 114 -12.69 -7.56 -4.32
N ILE A 115 -11.47 -7.04 -4.38
CA ILE A 115 -10.46 -7.27 -3.34
C ILE A 115 -10.94 -6.72 -1.99
N LYS A 116 -11.46 -5.49 -2.00
CA LYS A 116 -12.01 -4.85 -0.79
C LYS A 116 -13.09 -5.71 -0.16
N MET A 117 -14.06 -6.18 -0.97
CA MET A 117 -15.17 -6.98 -0.47
C MET A 117 -14.69 -8.32 0.10
N ARG A 118 -13.72 -8.95 -0.56
CA ARG A 118 -13.16 -10.20 -0.07
C ARG A 118 -12.51 -10.02 1.31
N LEU A 119 -11.76 -8.93 1.48
CA LEU A 119 -11.10 -8.63 2.75
C LEU A 119 -12.11 -8.32 3.86
N LEU A 120 -13.19 -7.59 3.53
CA LEU A 120 -14.23 -7.28 4.51
C LEU A 120 -14.98 -8.54 4.96
N LYS A 121 -15.19 -9.49 4.07
CA LYS A 121 -15.88 -10.75 4.39
C LYS A 121 -15.05 -11.67 5.28
N SER A 122 -13.72 -11.58 5.22
CA SER A 122 -12.85 -12.46 6.01
C SER A 122 -12.59 -11.94 7.41
N LYS A 123 -13.21 -10.85 7.80
CA LYS A 123 -13.10 -10.33 9.17
C LYS A 123 -14.12 -10.97 10.10
#